data_81c6df884866e7f9b137ac496000c411
#
_entry.id   81c6df884866e7f9b137ac496000c411
#
_cell.length_a   1.000
_cell.length_b   1.000
_cell.length_c   1.000
_cell.angle_alpha   90.00
_cell.angle_beta   90.00
_cell.angle_gamma   90.00
#
_symmetry.space_group_name_H-M   'P 1'
#
loop_
_entity.id
_entity.type
_entity.pdbx_description
1 polymer ?
#
loop_
_entity_poly.entity_id
_entity_poly.type
_entity_poly.pdbx_seq_one_letter_code
_entity_poly.pdbx_strand_id
1 'polypeptide(L)'
;LQDQMAGTAPTQTQASEQAIKAVQARDAASKVAVDDLYNKFRALGKGDVAVPDGNIAATLGNIVDEIGVENINKSVMARLREFGFLEGTRTKLLTVTEADKLGRMIGSNNPGFGVESMVATRLKRAVDSAILEIPEIDATKALIKARDAARTRFAEQEAGLGVSRAIADVAPDRFFQQNIIGGNTRDIIALRDQLAKTA
;
A
#
# COMPACT_ATOMS: atom_id res chain seq x y z
N LEU A 1 46.50 -29.38 -8.67
CA LEU A 1 45.47 -29.00 -7.66
C LEU A 1 45.17 -27.49 -7.60
N GLN A 2 45.43 -26.75 -8.71
CA GLN A 2 45.20 -25.29 -8.79
C GLN A 2 44.18 -24.85 -9.87
N ASP A 3 43.53 -25.80 -10.58
CA ASP A 3 42.67 -25.49 -11.75
C ASP A 3 41.16 -25.55 -11.49
N GLN A 4 40.68 -25.51 -10.26
CA GLN A 4 39.25 -25.65 -9.95
C GLN A 4 38.57 -24.43 -9.34
N MET A 5 39.18 -23.25 -9.36
CA MET A 5 38.58 -22.03 -8.83
C MET A 5 38.45 -20.86 -9.82
N ALA A 6 38.47 -21.10 -11.11
CA ALA A 6 38.13 -20.10 -12.11
C ALA A 6 36.63 -20.11 -12.42
N GLY A 7 35.80 -19.89 -11.44
CA GLY A 7 34.44 -19.41 -11.68
C GLY A 7 34.59 -18.03 -12.31
N THR A 8 34.33 -17.92 -13.62
CA THR A 8 34.33 -16.65 -14.35
C THR A 8 33.37 -15.69 -13.62
N ALA A 9 33.90 -14.59 -13.10
CA ALA A 9 33.08 -13.56 -12.48
C ALA A 9 31.96 -13.14 -13.46
N PRO A 10 30.71 -13.01 -13.03
CA PRO A 10 29.61 -12.66 -13.89
C PRO A 10 29.89 -11.33 -14.58
N THR A 11 29.54 -11.22 -15.85
CA THR A 11 29.62 -9.92 -16.56
C THR A 11 28.69 -8.91 -15.88
N GLN A 12 28.91 -7.61 -16.10
CA GLN A 12 28.04 -6.55 -15.54
C GLN A 12 26.57 -6.76 -15.90
N THR A 13 26.29 -7.16 -17.13
CA THR A 13 24.94 -7.47 -17.61
C THR A 13 24.35 -8.65 -16.87
N GLN A 14 25.09 -9.76 -16.71
CA GLN A 14 24.63 -10.94 -15.96
C GLN A 14 24.38 -10.62 -14.49
N ALA A 15 25.24 -9.84 -13.85
CA ALA A 15 25.05 -9.38 -12.47
C ALA A 15 23.78 -8.51 -12.33
N SER A 16 23.54 -7.63 -13.31
CA SER A 16 22.32 -6.81 -13.35
C SER A 16 21.06 -7.64 -13.53
N GLU A 17 21.06 -8.61 -14.45
CA GLU A 17 19.93 -9.52 -14.64
C GLU A 17 19.60 -10.29 -13.36
N GLN A 18 20.62 -10.80 -12.68
CA GLN A 18 20.44 -11.50 -11.41
C GLN A 18 19.85 -10.59 -10.34
N ALA A 19 20.36 -9.37 -10.21
CA ALA A 19 19.87 -8.39 -9.25
C ALA A 19 18.41 -7.99 -9.54
N ILE A 20 18.07 -7.71 -10.80
CA ILE A 20 16.71 -7.39 -11.23
C ILE A 20 15.77 -8.55 -10.91
N LYS A 21 16.11 -9.77 -11.33
CA LYS A 21 15.30 -10.97 -11.08
C LYS A 21 15.10 -11.22 -9.58
N ALA A 22 16.13 -11.05 -8.76
CA ALA A 22 16.04 -11.22 -7.31
C ALA A 22 15.08 -10.21 -6.67
N VAL A 23 15.17 -8.92 -7.04
CA VAL A 23 14.27 -7.87 -6.55
C VAL A 23 12.83 -8.12 -7.01
N GLN A 24 12.62 -8.48 -8.27
CA GLN A 24 11.29 -8.81 -8.81
C GLN A 24 10.67 -10.04 -8.14
N ALA A 25 11.45 -11.10 -7.93
CA ALA A 25 10.98 -12.31 -7.24
C ALA A 25 10.56 -12.00 -5.79
N ARG A 26 11.34 -11.15 -5.11
CA ARG A 26 11.00 -10.70 -3.76
C ARG A 26 9.72 -9.87 -3.74
N ASP A 27 9.56 -8.90 -4.66
CA ASP A 27 8.35 -8.10 -4.73
C ASP A 27 7.12 -8.97 -5.01
N ALA A 28 7.24 -9.93 -5.94
CA ALA A 28 6.18 -10.89 -6.22
C ALA A 28 5.83 -11.74 -4.99
N ALA A 29 6.82 -12.25 -4.24
CA ALA A 29 6.61 -13.00 -3.01
C ALA A 29 5.94 -12.14 -1.93
N SER A 30 6.37 -10.89 -1.76
CA SER A 30 5.75 -9.93 -0.84
C SER A 30 4.30 -9.63 -1.21
N LYS A 31 4.01 -9.51 -2.51
CA LYS A 31 2.63 -9.32 -3.01
C LYS A 31 1.75 -10.52 -2.65
N VAL A 32 2.21 -11.74 -2.90
CA VAL A 32 1.48 -12.97 -2.55
C VAL A 32 1.21 -13.01 -1.04
N ALA A 33 2.22 -12.71 -0.21
CA ALA A 33 2.05 -12.70 1.24
C ALA A 33 1.01 -11.66 1.70
N VAL A 34 0.98 -10.48 1.10
CA VAL A 34 -0.05 -9.45 1.35
C VAL A 34 -1.43 -9.96 0.95
N ASP A 35 -1.56 -10.53 -0.26
CA ASP A 35 -2.83 -11.05 -0.78
C ASP A 35 -3.36 -12.19 0.12
N ASP A 36 -2.49 -13.08 0.61
CA ASP A 36 -2.85 -14.16 1.55
C ASP A 36 -3.35 -13.63 2.88
N LEU A 37 -2.74 -12.57 3.42
CA LEU A 37 -3.20 -11.94 4.66
C LEU A 37 -4.59 -11.30 4.48
N TYR A 38 -4.84 -10.63 3.35
CA TYR A 38 -6.19 -10.12 3.03
C TYR A 38 -7.19 -11.25 2.80
N ASN A 39 -6.79 -12.37 2.20
CA ASN A 39 -7.65 -13.54 2.02
C ASN A 39 -8.00 -14.20 3.37
N LYS A 40 -7.04 -14.29 4.29
CA LYS A 40 -7.31 -14.75 5.67
C LYS A 40 -8.30 -13.86 6.38
N PHE A 41 -8.16 -12.53 6.27
CA PHE A 41 -9.13 -11.59 6.80
C PHE A 41 -10.55 -11.84 6.22
N ARG A 42 -10.67 -12.01 4.90
CA ARG A 42 -11.95 -12.30 4.24
C ARG A 42 -12.54 -13.66 4.68
N ALA A 43 -11.68 -14.69 4.81
CA ALA A 43 -12.08 -16.04 5.21
C ALA A 43 -12.59 -16.14 6.66
N LEU A 44 -12.24 -15.19 7.52
CA LEU A 44 -12.81 -15.12 8.87
C LEU A 44 -14.33 -14.81 8.88
N GLY A 45 -14.93 -14.58 7.68
CA GLY A 45 -16.38 -14.42 7.51
C GLY A 45 -16.96 -13.16 8.16
N LYS A 46 -16.08 -12.25 8.60
CA LYS A 46 -16.44 -11.07 9.39
C LYS A 46 -16.39 -9.76 8.59
N GLY A 47 -16.29 -9.89 7.27
CA GLY A 47 -16.39 -8.74 6.35
C GLY A 47 -17.75 -8.04 6.41
N ASP A 48 -18.79 -8.75 6.88
CA ASP A 48 -20.16 -8.25 6.97
C ASP A 48 -20.50 -7.67 8.36
N VAL A 49 -19.55 -7.68 9.30
CA VAL A 49 -19.75 -7.03 10.60
C VAL A 49 -19.89 -5.52 10.39
N ALA A 50 -20.90 -4.93 11.03
CA ALA A 50 -21.13 -3.50 10.98
C ALA A 50 -20.01 -2.72 11.71
N VAL A 51 -19.57 -1.64 11.07
CA VAL A 51 -18.57 -0.73 11.64
C VAL A 51 -19.28 0.36 12.43
N PRO A 52 -18.76 0.78 13.61
CA PRO A 52 -19.27 1.95 14.31
C PRO A 52 -18.88 3.21 13.51
N ASP A 53 -19.78 3.66 12.65
CA ASP A 53 -19.52 4.67 11.64
C ASP A 53 -19.88 6.11 12.05
N GLY A 54 -20.28 6.33 13.32
CA GLY A 54 -20.59 7.65 13.86
C GLY A 54 -19.43 8.65 13.71
N ASN A 55 -18.21 8.19 13.90
CA ASN A 55 -17.00 9.02 13.74
C ASN A 55 -16.78 9.42 12.26
N ILE A 56 -17.11 8.55 11.31
CA ILE A 56 -17.05 8.85 9.87
C ILE A 56 -18.07 9.95 9.55
N ALA A 57 -19.29 9.83 10.03
CA ALA A 57 -20.36 10.81 9.81
C ALA A 57 -20.00 12.18 10.42
N ALA A 58 -19.54 12.20 11.66
CA ALA A 58 -19.13 13.43 12.34
C ALA A 58 -17.95 14.10 11.59
N THR A 59 -16.95 13.32 11.18
CA THR A 59 -15.80 13.85 10.41
C THR A 59 -16.27 14.43 9.07
N LEU A 60 -17.16 13.76 8.38
CA LEU A 60 -17.71 14.25 7.10
C LEU A 60 -18.50 15.55 7.31
N GLY A 61 -19.37 15.63 8.33
CA GLY A 61 -20.09 16.83 8.69
C GLY A 61 -19.15 18.02 8.93
N ASN A 62 -18.14 17.82 9.76
CA ASN A 62 -17.13 18.85 10.03
C ASN A 62 -16.38 19.31 8.77
N ILE A 63 -16.06 18.38 7.86
CA ILE A 63 -15.41 18.72 6.58
C ILE A 63 -16.33 19.57 5.72
N VAL A 64 -17.61 19.18 5.61
CA VAL A 64 -18.60 19.93 4.82
C VAL A 64 -18.80 21.33 5.39
N ASP A 65 -18.90 21.48 6.71
CA ASP A 65 -19.10 22.74 7.39
C ASP A 65 -17.88 23.68 7.30
N GLU A 66 -16.66 23.12 7.41
CA GLU A 66 -15.42 23.92 7.45
C GLU A 66 -14.94 24.34 6.05
N ILE A 67 -15.03 23.47 5.06
CA ILE A 67 -14.33 23.63 3.78
C ILE A 67 -15.18 23.35 2.54
N GLY A 68 -16.43 22.96 2.72
CA GLY A 68 -17.37 22.71 1.65
C GLY A 68 -17.28 21.32 1.02
N VAL A 69 -18.40 20.87 0.49
CA VAL A 69 -18.59 19.55 -0.15
C VAL A 69 -17.80 19.42 -1.45
N GLU A 70 -17.55 20.52 -2.12
CA GLU A 70 -16.84 20.62 -3.41
C GLU A 70 -15.37 20.19 -3.31
N ASN A 71 -14.79 20.21 -2.11
CA ASN A 71 -13.42 19.79 -1.86
C ASN A 71 -13.28 18.28 -1.61
N ILE A 72 -14.37 17.52 -1.68
CA ILE A 72 -14.37 16.07 -1.59
C ILE A 72 -14.33 15.47 -2.99
N ASN A 73 -13.41 14.56 -3.24
CA ASN A 73 -13.32 13.87 -4.54
C ASN A 73 -14.68 13.27 -4.95
N LYS A 74 -15.09 13.48 -6.19
CA LYS A 74 -16.42 13.10 -6.70
C LYS A 74 -16.73 11.61 -6.54
N SER A 75 -15.75 10.72 -6.75
CA SER A 75 -15.92 9.27 -6.59
C SER A 75 -16.12 8.88 -5.12
N VAL A 76 -15.36 9.52 -4.21
CA VAL A 76 -15.53 9.36 -2.76
C VAL A 76 -16.90 9.87 -2.33
N MET A 77 -17.30 11.03 -2.82
CA MET A 77 -18.59 11.63 -2.53
C MET A 77 -19.76 10.75 -2.99
N ALA A 78 -19.70 10.22 -4.22
CA ALA A 78 -20.72 9.31 -4.73
C ALA A 78 -20.89 8.08 -3.83
N ARG A 79 -19.77 7.51 -3.34
CA ARG A 79 -19.79 6.36 -2.45
C ARG A 79 -20.33 6.68 -1.06
N LEU A 80 -20.00 7.87 -0.51
CA LEU A 80 -20.54 8.35 0.76
C LEU A 80 -22.07 8.58 0.68
N ARG A 81 -22.56 9.07 -0.46
CA ARG A 81 -24.01 9.20 -0.73
C ARG A 81 -24.70 7.84 -0.78
N GLU A 82 -24.11 6.87 -1.47
CA GLU A 82 -24.64 5.50 -1.54
C GLU A 82 -24.84 4.87 -0.15
N PHE A 83 -23.99 5.22 0.82
CA PHE A 83 -24.15 4.82 2.23
C PHE A 83 -25.05 5.75 3.06
N GLY A 84 -25.62 6.80 2.48
CA GLY A 84 -26.52 7.73 3.16
C GLY A 84 -25.84 8.69 4.14
N PHE A 85 -24.51 8.87 4.06
CA PHE A 85 -23.79 9.76 4.98
C PHE A 85 -24.13 11.24 4.84
N LEU A 86 -24.61 11.67 3.67
CA LEU A 86 -24.91 13.07 3.39
C LEU A 86 -26.38 13.45 3.57
N GLU A 87 -27.27 12.48 3.48
CA GLU A 87 -28.71 12.73 3.47
C GLU A 87 -29.36 12.51 4.85
N GLY A 88 -28.56 12.16 5.86
CA GLY A 88 -29.07 11.88 7.20
C GLY A 88 -29.97 10.65 7.33
N THR A 89 -30.30 10.03 6.22
CA THR A 89 -31.16 8.84 6.15
C THR A 89 -30.32 7.61 5.84
N ARG A 90 -29.64 7.09 6.87
CA ARG A 90 -28.90 5.84 6.72
C ARG A 90 -29.85 4.65 6.64
N THR A 91 -29.88 4.06 5.48
CA THR A 91 -30.64 2.81 5.24
C THR A 91 -29.81 1.55 5.39
N LYS A 92 -28.46 1.68 5.41
CA LYS A 92 -27.53 0.57 5.46
C LYS A 92 -26.35 0.88 6.36
N LEU A 93 -25.99 -0.06 7.25
CA LEU A 93 -24.76 0.01 8.04
C LEU A 93 -23.56 -0.29 7.14
N LEU A 94 -22.48 0.45 7.35
CA LEU A 94 -21.20 0.21 6.69
C LEU A 94 -20.56 -1.06 7.28
N THR A 95 -20.27 -2.04 6.44
CA THR A 95 -19.56 -3.25 6.86
C THR A 95 -18.04 -3.06 6.85
N VAL A 96 -17.28 -3.94 7.52
CA VAL A 96 -15.82 -3.91 7.51
C VAL A 96 -15.26 -3.95 6.09
N THR A 97 -15.80 -4.82 5.24
CA THR A 97 -15.39 -4.95 3.83
C THR A 97 -15.64 -3.66 3.05
N GLU A 98 -16.81 -3.05 3.27
CA GLU A 98 -17.17 -1.79 2.63
C GLU A 98 -16.34 -0.62 3.13
N ALA A 99 -16.08 -0.56 4.45
CA ALA A 99 -15.20 0.44 5.06
C ALA A 99 -13.76 0.34 4.55
N ASP A 100 -13.20 -0.87 4.47
CA ASP A 100 -11.86 -1.08 3.91
C ASP A 100 -11.79 -0.66 2.43
N LYS A 101 -12.83 -0.99 1.63
CA LYS A 101 -12.93 -0.56 0.24
C LYS A 101 -13.04 0.96 0.11
N LEU A 102 -13.82 1.60 0.98
CA LEU A 102 -13.95 3.06 1.05
C LEU A 102 -12.60 3.70 1.41
N GLY A 103 -11.91 3.20 2.43
CA GLY A 103 -10.60 3.70 2.86
C GLY A 103 -9.54 3.60 1.77
N ARG A 104 -9.52 2.50 1.00
CA ARG A 104 -8.63 2.33 -0.17
C ARG A 104 -8.97 3.32 -1.28
N MET A 105 -10.26 3.50 -1.58
CA MET A 105 -10.72 4.45 -2.59
C MET A 105 -10.35 5.89 -2.23
N ILE A 106 -10.50 6.28 -0.96
CA ILE A 106 -10.07 7.59 -0.47
C ILE A 106 -8.55 7.75 -0.65
N GLY A 107 -7.77 6.73 -0.27
CA GLY A 107 -6.32 6.77 -0.40
C GLY A 107 -5.84 6.86 -1.85
N SER A 108 -6.43 6.09 -2.78
CA SER A 108 -6.06 6.09 -4.20
C SER A 108 -6.45 7.39 -4.93
N ASN A 109 -7.43 8.14 -4.42
CA ASN A 109 -7.85 9.43 -4.97
C ASN A 109 -7.26 10.63 -4.22
N ASN A 110 -6.29 10.40 -3.32
CA ASN A 110 -5.61 11.47 -2.60
C ASN A 110 -4.55 12.12 -3.52
N PRO A 111 -4.67 13.41 -3.85
CA PRO A 111 -3.71 14.08 -4.73
C PRO A 111 -2.34 14.34 -4.08
N GLY A 112 -2.18 14.06 -2.79
CA GLY A 112 -0.91 14.23 -2.04
C GLY A 112 -0.62 15.66 -1.59
N PHE A 113 -1.40 16.67 -2.03
CA PHE A 113 -1.23 18.08 -1.66
C PHE A 113 -2.56 18.84 -1.67
N GLY A 114 -2.56 20.02 -1.03
CA GLY A 114 -3.72 20.92 -1.01
C GLY A 114 -4.87 20.48 -0.09
N VAL A 115 -5.99 21.20 -0.20
CA VAL A 115 -7.19 21.00 0.63
C VAL A 115 -7.78 19.60 0.42
N GLU A 116 -7.87 19.14 -0.82
CA GLU A 116 -8.39 17.79 -1.15
C GLU A 116 -7.57 16.68 -0.48
N SER A 117 -6.25 16.84 -0.37
CA SER A 117 -5.39 15.88 0.32
C SER A 117 -5.63 15.87 1.83
N MET A 118 -5.86 17.03 2.43
CA MET A 118 -6.23 17.14 3.84
C MET A 118 -7.57 16.46 4.11
N VAL A 119 -8.57 16.70 3.27
CA VAL A 119 -9.89 16.05 3.31
C VAL A 119 -9.76 14.53 3.21
N ALA A 120 -9.06 14.05 2.19
CA ALA A 120 -8.83 12.62 2.00
C ALA A 120 -8.14 11.98 3.22
N THR A 121 -7.16 12.67 3.79
CA THR A 121 -6.44 12.19 4.98
C THR A 121 -7.35 12.13 6.21
N ARG A 122 -8.18 13.15 6.46
CA ARG A 122 -9.14 13.18 7.58
C ARG A 122 -10.19 12.06 7.44
N LEU A 123 -10.81 11.93 6.27
CA LEU A 123 -11.80 10.87 6.00
C LEU A 123 -11.19 9.48 6.11
N LYS A 124 -10.00 9.27 5.55
CA LYS A 124 -9.32 7.99 5.66
C LYS A 124 -9.03 7.60 7.10
N ARG A 125 -8.57 8.53 7.93
CA ARG A 125 -8.34 8.30 9.36
C ARG A 125 -9.63 7.91 10.08
N ALA A 126 -10.75 8.59 9.81
CA ALA A 126 -12.04 8.26 10.41
C ALA A 126 -12.50 6.85 10.05
N VAL A 127 -12.35 6.45 8.76
CA VAL A 127 -12.66 5.10 8.30
C VAL A 127 -11.76 4.05 8.96
N ASP A 128 -10.44 4.33 9.02
CA ASP A 128 -9.47 3.42 9.64
C ASP A 128 -9.74 3.24 11.15
N SER A 129 -10.07 4.34 11.87
CA SER A 129 -10.44 4.29 13.29
C SER A 129 -11.70 3.47 13.51
N ALA A 130 -12.74 3.69 12.72
CA ALA A 130 -13.99 2.95 12.83
C ALA A 130 -13.79 1.43 12.65
N ILE A 131 -12.90 1.01 11.74
CA ILE A 131 -12.55 -0.41 11.59
C ILE A 131 -11.82 -0.95 12.84
N LEU A 132 -10.97 -0.14 13.48
CA LEU A 132 -10.22 -0.54 14.68
C LEU A 132 -11.10 -0.63 15.94
N GLU A 133 -12.24 0.05 15.96
CA GLU A 133 -13.20 0.04 17.07
C GLU A 133 -14.10 -1.20 17.09
N ILE A 134 -14.00 -2.08 16.08
CA ILE A 134 -14.82 -3.31 16.02
C ILE A 134 -14.41 -4.25 17.14
N PRO A 135 -15.38 -4.79 17.90
CA PRO A 135 -15.08 -5.68 19.03
C PRO A 135 -14.53 -7.06 18.62
N GLU A 136 -14.55 -7.39 17.33
CA GLU A 136 -14.06 -8.65 16.77
C GLU A 136 -12.54 -8.66 16.62
N ILE A 137 -11.87 -9.08 17.66
CA ILE A 137 -10.40 -8.99 17.82
C ILE A 137 -9.62 -9.69 16.69
N ASP A 138 -10.07 -10.86 16.23
CA ASP A 138 -9.31 -11.66 15.25
C ASP A 138 -9.37 -11.07 13.84
N ALA A 139 -10.54 -10.60 13.41
CA ALA A 139 -10.68 -9.93 12.12
C ALA A 139 -9.90 -8.61 12.09
N THR A 140 -9.98 -7.81 13.15
CA THR A 140 -9.24 -6.57 13.30
C THR A 140 -7.74 -6.83 13.27
N LYS A 141 -7.23 -7.82 14.02
CA LYS A 141 -5.81 -8.21 14.00
C LYS A 141 -5.35 -8.69 12.62
N ALA A 142 -6.16 -9.49 11.92
CA ALA A 142 -5.84 -9.95 10.57
C ALA A 142 -5.75 -8.78 9.57
N LEU A 143 -6.67 -7.82 9.64
CA LEU A 143 -6.66 -6.64 8.80
C LEU A 143 -5.45 -5.73 9.08
N ILE A 144 -5.12 -5.50 10.37
CA ILE A 144 -3.92 -4.73 10.74
C ILE A 144 -2.67 -5.38 10.15
N LYS A 145 -2.50 -6.71 10.31
CA LYS A 145 -1.36 -7.43 9.74
C LYS A 145 -1.28 -7.30 8.23
N ALA A 146 -2.41 -7.40 7.52
CA ALA A 146 -2.46 -7.25 6.07
C ALA A 146 -2.06 -5.83 5.64
N ARG A 147 -2.53 -4.80 6.34
CA ARG A 147 -2.18 -3.39 6.09
C ARG A 147 -0.71 -3.09 6.39
N ASP A 148 -0.17 -3.63 7.46
CA ASP A 148 1.23 -3.44 7.82
C ASP A 148 2.15 -4.13 6.82
N ALA A 149 1.83 -5.34 6.38
CA ALA A 149 2.55 -6.02 5.32
C ALA A 149 2.51 -5.23 3.99
N ALA A 150 1.35 -4.67 3.62
CA ALA A 150 1.21 -3.84 2.45
C ALA A 150 2.06 -2.55 2.56
N ARG A 151 2.04 -1.87 3.71
CA ARG A 151 2.89 -0.68 3.95
C ARG A 151 4.37 -1.02 3.85
N THR A 152 4.80 -2.13 4.45
CA THR A 152 6.19 -2.60 4.38
C THR A 152 6.60 -2.83 2.92
N ARG A 153 5.76 -3.53 2.14
CA ARG A 153 6.02 -3.76 0.72
C ARG A 153 6.18 -2.45 -0.06
N PHE A 154 5.26 -1.49 0.12
CA PHE A 154 5.36 -0.19 -0.56
C PHE A 154 6.60 0.60 -0.12
N ALA A 155 6.92 0.62 1.18
CA ALA A 155 8.14 1.25 1.68
C ALA A 155 9.41 0.62 1.09
N GLU A 156 9.44 -0.70 0.89
CA GLU A 156 10.54 -1.38 0.22
C GLU A 156 10.65 -1.00 -1.26
N GLN A 157 9.54 -0.87 -1.99
CA GLN A 157 9.51 -0.43 -3.39
C GLN A 157 10.02 1.01 -3.54
N GLU A 158 9.73 1.88 -2.57
CA GLU A 158 10.10 3.30 -2.56
C GLU A 158 11.46 3.56 -1.87
N ALA A 159 12.14 2.53 -1.37
CA ALA A 159 13.38 2.68 -0.61
C ALA A 159 14.52 3.32 -1.39
N GLY A 160 14.53 3.16 -2.72
CA GLY A 160 15.51 3.79 -3.61
C GLY A 160 15.19 3.59 -5.08
N LEU A 161 15.76 4.47 -5.93
CA LEU A 161 15.54 4.42 -7.38
C LEU A 161 15.99 3.09 -8.00
N GLY A 162 17.05 2.46 -7.48
CA GLY A 162 17.52 1.17 -7.97
C GLY A 162 16.49 0.07 -7.77
N VAL A 163 15.79 0.06 -6.62
CA VAL A 163 14.73 -0.92 -6.32
C VAL A 163 13.52 -0.70 -7.23
N SER A 164 13.01 0.52 -7.32
CA SER A 164 11.85 0.84 -8.15
C SER A 164 12.11 0.57 -9.64
N ARG A 165 13.32 0.84 -10.14
CA ARG A 165 13.71 0.54 -11.53
C ARG A 165 13.85 -0.97 -11.79
N ALA A 166 14.37 -1.74 -10.82
CA ALA A 166 14.43 -3.19 -10.95
C ALA A 166 13.03 -3.79 -11.07
N ILE A 167 12.06 -3.29 -10.29
CA ILE A 167 10.66 -3.72 -10.35
C ILE A 167 10.02 -3.31 -11.69
N ALA A 168 10.36 -2.13 -12.21
CA ALA A 168 9.84 -1.60 -13.48
C ALA A 168 10.45 -2.23 -14.76
N ASP A 169 11.27 -3.27 -14.64
CA ASP A 169 11.88 -4.02 -15.74
C ASP A 169 12.75 -3.17 -16.68
N VAL A 170 13.70 -2.45 -16.11
CA VAL A 170 14.70 -1.68 -16.87
C VAL A 170 15.72 -2.61 -17.51
N ALA A 171 16.16 -2.32 -18.74
CA ALA A 171 17.16 -3.11 -19.46
C ALA A 171 18.46 -3.29 -18.62
N PRO A 172 18.99 -4.53 -18.49
CA PRO A 172 20.08 -4.85 -17.56
C PRO A 172 21.36 -4.05 -17.76
N ASP A 173 21.72 -3.73 -18.99
CA ASP A 173 22.90 -2.92 -19.34
C ASP A 173 22.78 -1.51 -18.81
N ARG A 174 21.59 -0.90 -18.92
CA ARG A 174 21.31 0.45 -18.37
C ARG A 174 21.19 0.42 -16.85
N PHE A 175 20.66 -0.66 -16.30
CA PHE A 175 20.46 -0.79 -14.86
C PHE A 175 21.78 -0.64 -14.10
N PHE A 176 22.84 -1.35 -14.51
CA PHE A 176 24.15 -1.28 -13.85
C PHE A 176 24.74 0.12 -13.90
N GLN A 177 24.75 0.73 -15.09
CA GLN A 177 25.30 2.06 -15.29
C GLN A 177 24.59 3.13 -14.46
N GLN A 178 23.27 3.06 -14.41
CA GLN A 178 22.46 4.10 -13.76
C GLN A 178 22.33 3.93 -12.24
N ASN A 179 22.37 2.70 -11.72
CA ASN A 179 22.06 2.42 -10.33
C ASN A 179 23.25 1.93 -9.50
N ILE A 180 24.33 1.47 -10.14
CA ILE A 180 25.55 1.05 -9.44
C ILE A 180 26.66 2.07 -9.66
N ILE A 181 27.00 2.39 -10.93
CA ILE A 181 28.07 3.35 -11.22
C ILE A 181 27.62 4.80 -11.01
N GLY A 182 26.46 5.16 -11.55
CA GLY A 182 25.87 6.50 -11.43
C GLY A 182 24.91 6.70 -10.27
N GLY A 183 24.70 5.65 -9.45
CA GLY A 183 23.80 5.69 -8.31
C GLY A 183 24.37 6.50 -7.15
N ASN A 184 23.47 7.15 -6.39
CA ASN A 184 23.88 7.74 -5.12
C ASN A 184 24.01 6.64 -4.03
N THR A 185 24.76 6.92 -2.97
CA THR A 185 25.03 5.98 -1.89
C THR A 185 23.76 5.40 -1.26
N ARG A 186 22.71 6.21 -1.09
CA ARG A 186 21.44 5.78 -0.52
C ARG A 186 20.76 4.71 -1.38
N ASP A 187 20.70 4.92 -2.70
CA ASP A 187 20.06 3.99 -3.64
C ASP A 187 20.84 2.67 -3.72
N ILE A 188 22.18 2.73 -3.69
CA ILE A 188 23.06 1.55 -3.68
C ILE A 188 22.84 0.73 -2.38
N ILE A 189 22.79 1.41 -1.22
CA ILE A 189 22.51 0.74 0.07
C ILE A 189 21.13 0.10 0.04
N ALA A 190 20.09 0.80 -0.42
CA ALA A 190 18.73 0.26 -0.50
C ALA A 190 18.67 -0.98 -1.40
N LEU A 191 19.33 -0.95 -2.56
CA LEU A 191 19.40 -2.10 -3.47
C LEU A 191 20.14 -3.28 -2.83
N ARG A 192 21.31 -3.04 -2.21
CA ARG A 192 22.07 -4.05 -1.47
C ARG A 192 21.21 -4.70 -0.38
N ASP A 193 20.52 -3.91 0.42
CA ASP A 193 19.70 -4.40 1.53
C ASP A 193 18.51 -5.22 1.03
N GLN A 194 17.96 -4.91 -0.13
CA GLN A 194 16.95 -5.76 -0.78
C GLN A 194 17.54 -7.08 -1.25
N LEU A 195 18.71 -7.07 -1.89
CA LEU A 195 19.38 -8.29 -2.34
C LEU A 195 19.81 -9.19 -1.18
N ALA A 196 20.29 -8.63 -0.07
CA ALA A 196 20.65 -9.38 1.12
C ALA A 196 19.47 -10.12 1.77
N LYS A 197 18.25 -9.63 1.58
CA LYS A 197 17.02 -10.30 2.06
C LYS A 197 16.54 -11.43 1.12
N THR A 198 17.15 -11.60 -0.05
CA THR A 198 16.81 -12.65 -1.02
C THR A 198 17.76 -13.86 -0.95
N ALA A 199 18.87 -13.74 -0.23
CA ALA A 199 19.84 -14.81 0.02
C ALA A 199 19.43 -15.64 1.23
#